data_e28158797836d319388d71cbf84432a8
#
_entry.id   e28158797836d319388d71cbf84432a8
#
_cell.length_a   1.000
_cell.length_b   1.000
_cell.length_c   1.000
_cell.angle_alpha   90.00
_cell.angle_beta   90.00
_cell.angle_gamma   90.00
#
_symmetry.space_group_name_H-M   'P 1'
#
loop_
_entity.id
_entity.type
_entity.pdbx_description
1 polymer ?
#
loop_
_entity_poly.entity_id
_entity_poly.type
_entity_poly.pdbx_seq_one_letter_code
_entity_poly.pdbx_strand_id
1 'polypeptide(L)'
;MLIYVVHSVKATTLSNYVNGFERVREYIGYMRLIEVRPTHILDMIKGLEEEGYARTTVIQSLSVVRQLFKKAYGGKMIPIDPVADIKLPKEEPGEIPDEKIMQEQEDEKCLSIYDTHRFLESCKNTRYYELFFILLHTGLRIGEALALEWCDLDFKHEKLRVYKTLNRVTKYYDSKGNELPERYSTIQITTPKKSASNRKVPLTDAVIAAFMSWKEKQDRDKEKLGKNWGKTNILLKKYPGLIFTTSSGRSYLPSSAQTECRRIVGIVNKHEIALAEKENRDPNLMDVHPHIFRHTFVTRCIQSGMDAATVKKIAGHSDEKMTN
;
A
#
# COMPACT_ATOMS: atom_id res chain seq x y z
N MET A 1 -27.08 0.60 -4.29
CA MET A 1 -26.00 -0.26 -3.75
C MET A 1 -25.10 0.47 -2.76
N LEU A 2 -24.54 1.61 -3.11
CA LEU A 2 -23.59 2.34 -2.24
C LEU A 2 -24.18 2.67 -0.85
N ILE A 3 -25.46 3.08 -0.78
CA ILE A 3 -26.15 3.38 0.48
C ILE A 3 -26.14 2.17 1.46
N TYR A 4 -26.32 0.94 0.95
CA TYR A 4 -26.30 -0.27 1.80
C TYR A 4 -24.89 -0.69 2.22
N VAL A 5 -23.86 -0.22 1.52
CA VAL A 5 -22.47 -0.62 1.76
C VAL A 5 -21.72 0.40 2.62
N VAL A 6 -22.17 1.65 2.64
CA VAL A 6 -21.53 2.77 3.38
C VAL A 6 -21.27 2.43 4.85
N HIS A 7 -22.22 1.76 5.51
CA HIS A 7 -22.10 1.41 6.94
C HIS A 7 -21.48 0.02 7.19
N SER A 8 -21.32 -0.79 6.15
CA SER A 8 -20.89 -2.19 6.30
C SER A 8 -19.42 -2.44 5.93
N VAL A 9 -18.75 -1.49 5.28
CA VAL A 9 -17.36 -1.65 4.83
C VAL A 9 -16.46 -0.53 5.34
N LYS A 10 -15.16 -0.81 5.42
CA LYS A 10 -14.17 0.23 5.73
C LYS A 10 -14.16 1.30 4.64
N ALA A 11 -13.89 2.54 5.02
CA ALA A 11 -13.87 3.68 4.11
C ALA A 11 -12.91 3.52 2.90
N THR A 12 -11.79 2.83 3.06
CA THR A 12 -10.89 2.47 1.95
C THR A 12 -11.52 1.50 0.96
N THR A 13 -12.31 0.54 1.44
CA THR A 13 -13.05 -0.40 0.59
C THR A 13 -14.19 0.33 -0.13
N LEU A 14 -14.85 1.26 0.55
CA LEU A 14 -15.88 2.11 -0.07
C LEU A 14 -15.29 2.95 -1.21
N SER A 15 -14.12 3.56 -1.02
CA SER A 15 -13.43 4.30 -2.10
C SER A 15 -13.16 3.41 -3.32
N ASN A 16 -12.72 2.17 -3.11
CA ASN A 16 -12.51 1.24 -4.22
C ASN A 16 -13.82 0.88 -4.94
N TYR A 17 -14.91 0.73 -4.19
CA TYR A 17 -16.23 0.48 -4.79
C TYR A 17 -16.74 1.67 -5.57
N VAL A 18 -16.59 2.88 -5.05
CA VAL A 18 -16.98 4.11 -5.76
C VAL A 18 -16.19 4.24 -7.06
N ASN A 19 -14.86 4.11 -7.01
CA ASN A 19 -14.01 4.20 -8.20
C ASN A 19 -14.32 3.10 -9.23
N GLY A 20 -14.61 1.87 -8.78
CA GLY A 20 -15.04 0.79 -9.66
C GLY A 20 -16.41 1.07 -10.27
N PHE A 21 -17.33 1.60 -9.48
CA PHE A 21 -18.66 1.94 -9.96
C PHE A 21 -18.66 3.08 -10.98
N GLU A 22 -17.83 4.12 -10.78
CA GLU A 22 -17.70 5.22 -11.75
C GLU A 22 -17.27 4.70 -13.13
N ARG A 23 -16.29 3.79 -13.20
CA ARG A 23 -15.87 3.16 -14.45
C ARG A 23 -16.99 2.33 -15.09
N VAL A 24 -17.68 1.53 -14.28
CA VAL A 24 -18.79 0.67 -14.76
C VAL A 24 -19.99 1.50 -15.22
N ARG A 25 -20.22 2.66 -14.61
CA ARG A 25 -21.36 3.52 -14.90
C ARG A 25 -21.37 4.00 -16.37
N GLU A 26 -20.23 4.18 -16.98
CA GLU A 26 -20.12 4.60 -18.38
C GLU A 26 -20.68 3.56 -19.35
N TYR A 27 -20.58 2.27 -19.00
CA TYR A 27 -21.01 1.15 -19.85
C TYR A 27 -22.45 0.70 -19.60
N ILE A 28 -22.85 0.59 -18.34
CA ILE A 28 -24.17 0.02 -17.98
C ILE A 28 -25.01 0.90 -17.06
N GLY A 29 -24.50 2.09 -16.68
CA GLY A 29 -25.16 2.94 -15.69
C GLY A 29 -26.46 3.59 -16.17
N TYR A 30 -26.68 3.68 -17.48
CA TYR A 30 -27.89 4.21 -18.11
C TYR A 30 -28.97 3.15 -18.27
N MET A 31 -28.67 1.88 -18.05
CA MET A 31 -29.59 0.76 -18.25
C MET A 31 -30.38 0.48 -16.97
N ARG A 32 -31.61 -0.01 -17.10
CA ARG A 32 -32.34 -0.59 -15.97
C ARG A 32 -31.70 -1.92 -15.58
N LEU A 33 -31.64 -2.24 -14.28
CA LEU A 33 -31.00 -3.46 -13.77
C LEU A 33 -31.51 -4.75 -14.44
N ILE A 34 -32.82 -4.79 -14.74
CA ILE A 34 -33.46 -5.96 -15.37
C ILE A 34 -33.08 -6.13 -16.86
N GLU A 35 -32.59 -5.07 -17.48
CA GLU A 35 -32.21 -5.05 -18.91
C GLU A 35 -30.74 -5.44 -19.12
N VAL A 36 -29.93 -5.41 -18.08
CA VAL A 36 -28.52 -5.76 -18.19
C VAL A 36 -28.38 -7.25 -18.44
N ARG A 37 -27.67 -7.59 -19.51
CA ARG A 37 -27.40 -8.94 -19.96
C ARG A 37 -25.92 -9.29 -19.83
N PRO A 38 -25.56 -10.59 -19.86
CA PRO A 38 -24.15 -11.00 -19.85
C PRO A 38 -23.31 -10.34 -20.94
N THR A 39 -23.88 -10.13 -22.12
CA THR A 39 -23.20 -9.45 -23.27
C THR A 39 -22.74 -8.04 -22.88
N HIS A 40 -23.59 -7.24 -22.22
CA HIS A 40 -23.23 -5.88 -21.81
C HIS A 40 -22.06 -5.87 -20.81
N ILE A 41 -21.94 -6.93 -19.99
CA ILE A 41 -20.82 -7.06 -19.06
C ILE A 41 -19.54 -7.48 -19.78
N LEU A 42 -19.64 -8.31 -20.81
CA LEU A 42 -18.50 -8.67 -21.67
C LEU A 42 -18.01 -7.45 -22.47
N ASP A 43 -18.94 -6.66 -23.02
CA ASP A 43 -18.61 -5.42 -23.72
C ASP A 43 -17.92 -4.40 -22.79
N MET A 44 -18.40 -4.27 -21.54
CA MET A 44 -17.74 -3.47 -20.51
C MET A 44 -16.30 -3.95 -20.24
N ILE A 45 -16.08 -5.25 -20.10
CA ILE A 45 -14.75 -5.81 -19.88
C ILE A 45 -13.84 -5.45 -21.05
N LYS A 46 -14.29 -5.73 -22.27
CA LYS A 46 -13.55 -5.45 -23.50
C LYS A 46 -13.24 -3.96 -23.64
N GLY A 47 -14.22 -3.08 -23.41
CA GLY A 47 -14.02 -1.64 -23.47
C GLY A 47 -12.97 -1.14 -22.46
N LEU A 48 -12.98 -1.65 -21.21
CA LEU A 48 -11.96 -1.31 -20.22
C LEU A 48 -10.57 -1.78 -20.64
N GLU A 49 -10.46 -2.94 -21.30
CA GLU A 49 -9.18 -3.45 -21.83
C GLU A 49 -8.69 -2.58 -23.02
N GLU A 50 -9.59 -2.19 -23.91
CA GLU A 50 -9.29 -1.31 -25.04
C GLU A 50 -8.88 0.11 -24.59
N GLU A 51 -9.44 0.62 -23.51
CA GLU A 51 -9.01 1.87 -22.86
C GLU A 51 -7.63 1.76 -22.17
N GLY A 52 -7.01 0.58 -22.15
CA GLY A 52 -5.69 0.35 -21.58
C GLY A 52 -5.67 0.18 -20.06
N TYR A 53 -6.80 -0.11 -19.43
CA TYR A 53 -6.81 -0.42 -18.00
C TYR A 53 -6.08 -1.74 -17.72
N ALA A 54 -5.22 -1.72 -16.70
CA ALA A 54 -4.55 -2.93 -16.24
C ALA A 54 -5.58 -4.00 -15.82
N ARG A 55 -5.28 -5.27 -16.08
CA ARG A 55 -6.15 -6.43 -15.78
C ARG A 55 -6.65 -6.43 -14.32
N THR A 56 -5.80 -6.05 -13.37
CA THR A 56 -6.21 -5.91 -11.95
C THR A 56 -7.31 -4.87 -11.75
N THR A 57 -7.34 -3.81 -12.54
CA THR A 57 -8.38 -2.76 -12.52
C THR A 57 -9.68 -3.29 -13.11
N VAL A 58 -9.60 -4.07 -14.19
CA VAL A 58 -10.77 -4.75 -14.80
C VAL A 58 -11.37 -5.74 -13.80
N ILE A 59 -10.55 -6.56 -13.14
CA ILE A 59 -10.99 -7.50 -12.09
C ILE A 59 -11.69 -6.75 -10.95
N GLN A 60 -11.17 -5.62 -10.51
CA GLN A 60 -11.79 -4.80 -9.47
C GLN A 60 -13.15 -4.27 -9.91
N SER A 61 -13.26 -3.76 -11.14
CA SER A 61 -14.51 -3.26 -11.72
C SER A 61 -15.55 -4.38 -11.81
N LEU A 62 -15.18 -5.54 -12.32
CA LEU A 62 -16.04 -6.73 -12.36
C LEU A 62 -16.48 -7.19 -10.97
N SER A 63 -15.60 -7.10 -9.97
CA SER A 63 -15.95 -7.43 -8.58
C SER A 63 -17.06 -6.53 -8.02
N VAL A 64 -17.04 -5.23 -8.37
CA VAL A 64 -18.10 -4.27 -8.00
C VAL A 64 -19.42 -4.66 -8.66
N VAL A 65 -19.41 -4.99 -9.95
CA VAL A 65 -20.57 -5.44 -10.71
C VAL A 65 -21.15 -6.72 -10.12
N ARG A 66 -20.32 -7.71 -9.82
CA ARG A 66 -20.75 -8.95 -9.16
C ARG A 66 -21.47 -8.71 -7.85
N GLN A 67 -20.94 -7.81 -7.02
CA GLN A 67 -21.59 -7.51 -5.75
C GLN A 67 -22.93 -6.77 -5.93
N LEU A 68 -23.02 -5.89 -6.93
CA LEU A 68 -24.25 -5.18 -7.27
C LEU A 68 -25.34 -6.20 -7.67
N PHE A 69 -25.06 -7.05 -8.68
CA PHE A 69 -26.06 -7.98 -9.20
C PHE A 69 -26.37 -9.11 -8.25
N LYS A 70 -25.40 -9.60 -7.48
CA LYS A 70 -25.66 -10.58 -6.38
C LYS A 70 -26.66 -10.02 -5.36
N LYS A 71 -26.56 -8.73 -5.00
CA LYS A 71 -27.54 -8.08 -4.09
C LYS A 71 -28.89 -7.89 -4.76
N ALA A 72 -28.92 -7.47 -6.03
CA ALA A 72 -30.18 -7.29 -6.78
C ALA A 72 -30.92 -8.62 -6.96
N TYR A 73 -30.20 -9.69 -7.29
CA TYR A 73 -30.76 -11.04 -7.41
C TYR A 73 -31.25 -11.58 -6.06
N GLY A 74 -30.42 -11.51 -5.01
CA GLY A 74 -30.80 -11.92 -3.67
C GLY A 74 -31.96 -11.13 -3.08
N GLY A 75 -32.09 -9.86 -3.45
CA GLY A 75 -33.23 -8.99 -3.11
C GLY A 75 -34.46 -9.15 -4.01
N LYS A 76 -34.46 -10.13 -4.94
CA LYS A 76 -35.54 -10.40 -5.92
C LYS A 76 -35.88 -9.19 -6.80
N MET A 77 -34.94 -8.28 -7.02
CA MET A 77 -35.11 -7.12 -7.92
C MET A 77 -34.94 -7.50 -9.39
N ILE A 78 -34.22 -8.60 -9.65
CA ILE A 78 -33.98 -9.18 -10.97
C ILE A 78 -34.19 -10.69 -10.90
N PRO A 79 -34.71 -11.31 -11.98
CA PRO A 79 -34.97 -12.76 -12.01
C PRO A 79 -33.71 -13.60 -12.24
N ILE A 80 -32.67 -13.04 -12.85
CA ILE A 80 -31.44 -13.73 -13.23
C ILE A 80 -30.26 -12.82 -12.90
N ASP A 81 -29.16 -13.40 -12.37
CA ASP A 81 -27.90 -12.68 -12.18
C ASP A 81 -27.08 -12.70 -13.49
N PRO A 82 -26.91 -11.54 -14.17
CA PRO A 82 -26.23 -11.50 -15.46
C PRO A 82 -24.71 -11.72 -15.37
N VAL A 83 -24.16 -11.82 -14.14
CA VAL A 83 -22.72 -11.93 -13.91
C VAL A 83 -22.31 -13.30 -13.35
N ALA A 84 -23.30 -14.18 -13.05
CA ALA A 84 -23.06 -15.46 -12.38
C ALA A 84 -21.99 -16.32 -13.08
N ASP A 85 -22.06 -16.43 -14.39
CA ASP A 85 -21.18 -17.29 -15.19
C ASP A 85 -20.04 -16.56 -15.90
N ILE A 86 -19.94 -15.25 -15.72
CA ILE A 86 -18.87 -14.45 -16.37
C ILE A 86 -17.54 -14.74 -15.64
N LYS A 87 -16.62 -15.32 -16.39
CA LYS A 87 -15.23 -15.51 -15.98
C LYS A 87 -14.36 -14.67 -16.91
N LEU A 88 -13.44 -13.91 -16.32
CA LEU A 88 -12.37 -13.35 -17.14
C LEU A 88 -11.57 -14.50 -17.74
N PRO A 89 -11.18 -14.43 -19.03
CA PRO A 89 -10.27 -15.40 -19.61
C PRO A 89 -9.09 -15.56 -18.66
N LYS A 90 -8.74 -16.80 -18.34
CA LYS A 90 -7.44 -17.04 -17.70
C LYS A 90 -6.41 -16.51 -18.68
N GLU A 91 -5.39 -15.82 -18.19
CA GLU A 91 -4.17 -15.69 -18.98
C GLU A 91 -3.82 -17.11 -19.43
N GLU A 92 -3.65 -17.31 -20.75
CA GLU A 92 -3.15 -18.60 -21.22
C GLU A 92 -1.94 -18.91 -20.35
N PRO A 93 -1.86 -20.12 -19.77
CA PRO A 93 -0.67 -20.48 -19.03
C PRO A 93 0.45 -20.37 -20.06
N GLY A 94 1.26 -19.32 -19.96
CA GLY A 94 2.57 -19.36 -20.56
C GLY A 94 3.22 -20.67 -20.09
N GLU A 95 4.10 -21.25 -20.89
CA GLU A 95 4.87 -22.43 -20.49
C GLU A 95 5.22 -22.31 -19.01
N ILE A 96 4.92 -23.36 -18.22
CA ILE A 96 5.20 -23.34 -16.77
C ILE A 96 6.65 -22.90 -16.63
N PRO A 97 6.93 -21.71 -16.08
CA PRO A 97 8.30 -21.26 -15.99
C PRO A 97 9.06 -22.27 -15.16
N ASP A 98 10.24 -22.66 -15.63
CA ASP A 98 11.16 -23.49 -14.87
C ASP A 98 11.26 -22.95 -13.43
N GLU A 99 11.35 -23.81 -12.41
CA GLU A 99 11.47 -23.38 -11.01
C GLU A 99 12.55 -22.30 -10.83
N LYS A 100 13.62 -22.36 -11.61
CA LYS A 100 14.65 -21.32 -11.69
C LYS A 100 14.12 -19.97 -12.16
N ILE A 101 13.27 -19.94 -13.19
CA ILE A 101 12.67 -18.72 -13.73
C ILE A 101 11.68 -18.12 -12.74
N MET A 102 10.91 -18.98 -12.03
CA MET A 102 10.03 -18.52 -10.94
C MET A 102 10.83 -17.92 -9.78
N GLN A 103 11.96 -18.52 -9.43
CA GLN A 103 12.84 -18.02 -8.37
C GLN A 103 13.53 -16.72 -8.78
N GLU A 104 13.98 -16.62 -10.01
CA GLU A 104 14.53 -15.39 -10.59
C GLU A 104 13.48 -14.27 -10.64
N GLN A 105 12.23 -14.56 -11.01
CA GLN A 105 11.12 -13.58 -10.99
C GLN A 105 10.70 -13.16 -9.58
N GLU A 106 10.88 -13.98 -8.55
CA GLU A 106 10.67 -13.59 -7.15
C GLU A 106 11.86 -12.79 -6.61
N ASP A 107 13.08 -13.15 -6.99
CA ASP A 107 14.29 -12.40 -6.66
C ASP A 107 14.32 -11.03 -7.37
N GLU A 108 13.79 -10.90 -8.58
CA GLU A 108 13.59 -9.62 -9.28
C GLU A 108 12.65 -8.66 -8.54
N LYS A 109 11.77 -9.17 -7.68
CA LYS A 109 10.86 -8.35 -6.85
C LYS A 109 11.51 -7.82 -5.58
N CYS A 110 12.74 -8.18 -5.27
CA CYS A 110 13.46 -7.69 -4.10
C CYS A 110 14.73 -6.93 -4.52
N LEU A 111 15.13 -5.97 -3.69
CA LEU A 111 16.36 -5.23 -3.93
C LEU A 111 17.58 -6.12 -3.66
N SER A 112 18.52 -6.14 -4.58
CA SER A 112 19.86 -6.69 -4.34
C SER A 112 20.56 -5.94 -3.18
N ILE A 113 21.62 -6.50 -2.62
CA ILE A 113 22.44 -5.81 -1.61
C ILE A 113 23.02 -4.53 -2.22
N TYR A 114 23.49 -4.61 -3.46
CA TYR A 114 24.05 -3.48 -4.20
C TYR A 114 23.00 -2.37 -4.41
N ASP A 115 21.78 -2.72 -4.85
CA ASP A 115 20.72 -1.74 -5.07
C ASP A 115 20.22 -1.11 -3.77
N THR A 116 20.14 -1.90 -2.70
CA THR A 116 19.83 -1.38 -1.37
C THR A 116 20.83 -0.32 -0.94
N HIS A 117 22.13 -0.57 -1.15
CA HIS A 117 23.18 0.38 -0.82
C HIS A 117 23.07 1.66 -1.66
N ARG A 118 22.93 1.53 -3.00
CA ARG A 118 22.75 2.69 -3.90
C ARG A 118 21.55 3.55 -3.49
N PHE A 119 20.43 2.90 -3.16
CA PHE A 119 19.22 3.59 -2.73
C PHE A 119 19.44 4.33 -1.40
N LEU A 120 19.97 3.66 -0.38
CA LEU A 120 20.20 4.25 0.93
C LEU A 120 21.22 5.39 0.88
N GLU A 121 22.30 5.27 0.15
CA GLU A 121 23.28 6.36 -0.03
C GLU A 121 22.64 7.56 -0.72
N SER A 122 21.82 7.35 -1.76
CA SER A 122 21.14 8.43 -2.47
C SER A 122 20.06 9.13 -1.63
N CYS A 123 19.52 8.48 -0.61
CA CYS A 123 18.55 9.09 0.29
C CYS A 123 19.14 9.61 1.61
N LYS A 124 20.41 9.37 1.91
CA LYS A 124 21.08 9.64 3.19
C LYS A 124 20.89 11.09 3.70
N ASN A 125 20.91 12.05 2.80
CA ASN A 125 20.74 13.45 3.14
C ASN A 125 19.28 13.92 3.05
N THR A 126 18.34 13.03 2.81
CA THR A 126 16.92 13.35 2.77
C THR A 126 16.29 13.16 4.15
N ARG A 127 15.14 13.80 4.36
CA ARG A 127 14.38 13.59 5.58
C ARG A 127 13.67 12.22 5.64
N TYR A 128 13.71 11.43 4.56
CA TYR A 128 13.07 10.13 4.47
C TYR A 128 14.03 8.96 4.73
N TYR A 129 15.32 9.24 4.95
CA TYR A 129 16.34 8.21 5.13
C TYR A 129 15.97 7.22 6.24
N GLU A 130 15.69 7.70 7.44
CA GLU A 130 15.37 6.83 8.58
C GLU A 130 14.09 6.03 8.34
N LEU A 131 13.09 6.62 7.70
CA LEU A 131 11.85 5.92 7.35
C LEU A 131 12.13 4.75 6.41
N PHE A 132 12.88 4.98 5.32
CA PHE A 132 13.18 3.92 4.35
C PHE A 132 14.13 2.88 4.94
N PHE A 133 15.11 3.29 5.73
CA PHE A 133 15.98 2.37 6.47
C PHE A 133 15.18 1.45 7.38
N ILE A 134 14.28 1.99 8.18
CA ILE A 134 13.42 1.22 9.08
C ILE A 134 12.50 0.27 8.30
N LEU A 135 11.89 0.71 7.20
CA LEU A 135 11.07 -0.15 6.35
C LEU A 135 11.85 -1.35 5.81
N LEU A 136 13.08 -1.13 5.34
CA LEU A 136 13.97 -2.18 4.82
C LEU A 136 14.39 -3.20 5.88
N HIS A 137 14.52 -2.78 7.14
CA HIS A 137 15.04 -3.63 8.23
C HIS A 137 13.97 -4.17 9.17
N THR A 138 12.69 -3.82 8.97
CA THR A 138 11.57 -4.29 9.81
C THR A 138 10.45 -4.95 9.03
N GLY A 139 10.43 -4.79 7.71
CA GLY A 139 9.37 -5.30 6.86
C GLY A 139 7.98 -4.69 7.13
N LEU A 140 7.91 -3.53 7.78
CA LEU A 140 6.66 -2.82 8.03
C LEU A 140 6.02 -2.37 6.71
N ARG A 141 4.69 -2.37 6.67
CA ARG A 141 3.98 -1.65 5.60
C ARG A 141 4.14 -0.15 5.81
N ILE A 142 4.22 0.64 4.76
CA ILE A 142 4.38 2.10 4.86
C ILE A 142 3.32 2.74 5.77
N GLY A 143 2.06 2.33 5.68
CA GLY A 143 1.00 2.84 6.55
C GLY A 143 1.15 2.43 8.02
N GLU A 144 1.74 1.27 8.31
CA GLU A 144 2.07 0.83 9.67
C GLU A 144 3.18 1.70 10.26
N ALA A 145 4.27 1.90 9.51
CA ALA A 145 5.39 2.75 9.94
C ALA A 145 4.93 4.20 10.21
N LEU A 146 4.11 4.77 9.32
CA LEU A 146 3.59 6.14 9.48
C LEU A 146 2.57 6.31 10.62
N ALA A 147 2.03 5.21 11.15
CA ALA A 147 1.12 5.23 12.29
C ALA A 147 1.82 5.03 13.64
N LEU A 148 3.14 4.79 13.65
CA LEU A 148 3.89 4.54 14.88
C LEU A 148 3.96 5.78 15.77
N GLU A 149 3.85 5.52 17.05
CA GLU A 149 4.13 6.47 18.12
C GLU A 149 5.32 6.01 18.98
N TRP A 150 5.97 6.95 19.65
CA TRP A 150 7.12 6.64 20.52
C TRP A 150 6.77 5.62 21.61
N CYS A 151 5.54 5.59 22.09
CA CYS A 151 5.06 4.59 23.07
C CYS A 151 4.89 3.17 22.50
N ASP A 152 4.96 3.00 21.17
CA ASP A 152 4.92 1.68 20.52
C ASP A 152 6.30 0.98 20.52
N LEU A 153 7.38 1.71 20.87
CA LEU A 153 8.74 1.19 20.95
C LEU A 153 9.11 0.83 22.40
N ASP A 154 9.52 -0.40 22.58
CA ASP A 154 10.10 -0.89 23.83
C ASP A 154 11.61 -1.09 23.62
N PHE A 155 12.38 -0.03 23.84
CA PHE A 155 13.83 -0.05 23.69
C PHE A 155 14.53 -1.00 24.66
N LYS A 156 13.96 -1.22 25.86
CA LYS A 156 14.52 -2.12 26.85
C LYS A 156 14.46 -3.59 26.43
N HIS A 157 13.38 -3.98 25.75
CA HIS A 157 13.17 -5.34 25.28
C HIS A 157 13.37 -5.46 23.75
N GLU A 158 13.84 -4.40 23.08
CA GLU A 158 14.16 -4.36 21.65
C GLU A 158 12.98 -4.81 20.78
N LYS A 159 11.80 -4.29 21.07
CA LYS A 159 10.55 -4.67 20.38
C LYS A 159 9.74 -3.46 19.98
N LEU A 160 9.14 -3.58 18.82
CA LEU A 160 8.17 -2.64 18.27
C LEU A 160 6.79 -3.30 18.20
N ARG A 161 5.78 -2.64 18.74
CA ARG A 161 4.39 -3.07 18.64
C ARG A 161 3.70 -2.46 17.42
N VAL A 162 3.16 -3.31 16.54
CA VAL A 162 2.44 -2.93 15.33
C VAL A 162 0.99 -3.34 15.46
N TYR A 163 0.06 -2.37 15.53
CA TYR A 163 -1.38 -2.65 15.68
C TYR A 163 -2.27 -1.57 15.04
N LYS A 164 -1.68 -0.61 14.35
CA LYS A 164 -2.39 0.49 13.70
C LYS A 164 -1.77 0.82 12.35
N THR A 165 -2.52 1.46 11.49
CA THR A 165 -2.09 1.88 10.17
C THR A 165 -2.68 3.23 9.81
N LEU A 166 -1.85 4.08 9.18
CA LEU A 166 -2.26 5.37 8.65
C LEU A 166 -2.71 5.20 7.20
N ASN A 167 -3.92 5.67 6.92
CA ASN A 167 -4.50 5.63 5.59
C ASN A 167 -5.03 7.01 5.19
N ARG A 168 -4.94 7.33 3.91
CA ARG A 168 -5.71 8.41 3.30
C ARG A 168 -7.05 7.83 2.85
N VAL A 169 -8.13 8.50 3.21
CA VAL A 169 -9.48 8.05 2.93
C VAL A 169 -10.25 9.19 2.28
N THR A 170 -10.90 8.93 1.16
CA THR A 170 -11.84 9.86 0.56
C THR A 170 -13.22 9.64 1.16
N LYS A 171 -13.83 10.72 1.64
CA LYS A 171 -15.20 10.74 2.16
C LYS A 171 -16.14 11.11 1.03
N TYR A 172 -17.13 10.27 0.80
CA TYR A 172 -18.19 10.44 -0.20
C TYR A 172 -19.55 10.70 0.45
N TYR A 173 -19.71 10.25 1.70
CA TYR A 173 -20.95 10.29 2.46
C TYR A 173 -20.70 10.83 3.85
N ASP A 174 -21.71 11.50 4.41
CA ASP A 174 -21.72 11.94 5.81
C ASP A 174 -21.95 10.74 6.78
N SER A 175 -22.00 11.02 8.08
CA SER A 175 -22.25 10.01 9.11
C SER A 175 -23.68 9.43 9.07
N LYS A 176 -24.61 10.09 8.38
CA LYS A 176 -26.00 9.66 8.20
C LYS A 176 -26.19 8.88 6.90
N GLY A 177 -25.15 8.80 6.04
CA GLY A 177 -25.21 8.11 4.75
C GLY A 177 -25.70 8.97 3.59
N ASN A 178 -25.83 10.30 3.78
CA ASN A 178 -26.14 11.20 2.69
C ASN A 178 -24.88 11.51 1.87
N GLU A 179 -25.03 11.63 0.57
CA GLU A 179 -23.91 12.00 -0.32
C GLU A 179 -23.44 13.42 -0.01
N LEU A 180 -22.12 13.59 0.09
CA LEU A 180 -21.52 14.90 0.33
C LEU A 180 -21.52 15.72 -0.96
N PRO A 181 -21.82 17.04 -0.90
CA PRO A 181 -21.76 17.93 -2.04
C PRO A 181 -20.38 17.92 -2.73
N GLU A 182 -19.33 17.83 -1.91
CA GLU A 182 -17.95 17.72 -2.36
C GLU A 182 -17.23 16.58 -1.64
N ARG A 183 -16.48 15.81 -2.43
CA ARG A 183 -15.62 14.75 -1.91
C ARG A 183 -14.39 15.36 -1.26
N TYR A 184 -14.05 14.96 -0.07
CA TYR A 184 -12.81 15.39 0.56
C TYR A 184 -11.98 14.22 1.08
N SER A 185 -10.66 14.37 1.02
CA SER A 185 -9.74 13.36 1.56
C SER A 185 -9.31 13.72 2.97
N THR A 186 -9.33 12.74 3.84
CA THR A 186 -8.85 12.85 5.22
C THR A 186 -7.84 11.74 5.53
N ILE A 187 -6.99 12.00 6.51
CA ILE A 187 -6.01 11.03 7.00
C ILE A 187 -6.58 10.42 8.28
N GLN A 188 -6.53 9.10 8.35
CA GLN A 188 -7.01 8.35 9.51
C GLN A 188 -6.00 7.30 9.94
N ILE A 189 -5.85 7.15 11.25
CA ILE A 189 -5.19 5.99 11.85
C ILE A 189 -6.28 5.01 12.26
N THR A 190 -6.20 3.79 11.73
CA THR A 190 -7.17 2.72 11.95
C THR A 190 -6.47 1.46 12.44
N THR A 191 -7.21 0.62 13.15
CA THR A 191 -6.74 -0.72 13.49
C THR A 191 -6.83 -1.64 12.27
N PRO A 192 -5.92 -2.62 12.13
CA PRO A 192 -5.98 -3.62 11.08
C PRO A 192 -7.28 -4.44 11.10
N LYS A 193 -7.62 -5.04 9.96
CA LYS A 193 -8.84 -5.89 9.84
C LYS A 193 -8.70 -7.24 10.52
N LYS A 194 -7.48 -7.79 10.61
CA LYS A 194 -7.19 -9.14 11.12
C LYS A 194 -6.30 -9.06 12.37
N SER A 195 -6.54 -9.94 13.33
CA SER A 195 -5.74 -10.05 14.57
C SER A 195 -4.26 -10.33 14.31
N ALA A 196 -3.94 -11.08 13.25
CA ALA A 196 -2.56 -11.35 12.81
C ALA A 196 -1.73 -10.10 12.50
N SER A 197 -2.39 -8.95 12.27
CA SER A 197 -1.70 -7.68 12.07
C SER A 197 -1.27 -7.01 13.39
N ASN A 198 -1.75 -7.49 14.56
CA ASN A 198 -1.26 -7.05 15.87
C ASN A 198 -0.08 -7.94 16.24
N ARG A 199 1.12 -7.42 16.12
CA ARG A 199 2.35 -8.18 16.29
C ARG A 199 3.45 -7.36 16.94
N LYS A 200 4.44 -8.07 17.47
CA LYS A 200 5.70 -7.46 17.91
C LYS A 200 6.79 -7.79 16.89
N VAL A 201 7.52 -6.77 16.47
CA VAL A 201 8.66 -6.87 15.55
C VAL A 201 9.92 -6.67 16.38
N PRO A 202 10.92 -7.56 16.30
CA PRO A 202 12.20 -7.35 16.97
C PRO A 202 12.92 -6.16 16.33
N LEU A 203 13.68 -5.42 17.15
CA LEU A 203 14.49 -4.31 16.70
C LEU A 203 15.96 -4.70 16.81
N THR A 204 16.73 -4.42 15.77
CA THR A 204 18.19 -4.51 15.81
C THR A 204 18.78 -3.19 16.30
N ASP A 205 20.02 -3.20 16.78
CA ASP A 205 20.73 -1.98 17.22
C ASP A 205 20.74 -0.90 16.13
N ALA A 206 20.92 -1.30 14.86
CA ALA A 206 20.89 -0.38 13.72
C ALA A 206 19.52 0.30 13.54
N VAL A 207 18.43 -0.44 13.75
CA VAL A 207 17.06 0.12 13.67
C VAL A 207 16.80 1.03 14.87
N ILE A 208 17.26 0.67 16.07
CA ILE A 208 17.18 1.50 17.27
C ILE A 208 17.93 2.82 17.03
N ALA A 209 19.17 2.74 16.51
CA ALA A 209 19.97 3.92 16.18
C ALA A 209 19.25 4.83 15.15
N ALA A 210 18.59 4.26 14.14
CA ALA A 210 17.81 5.02 13.18
C ALA A 210 16.60 5.74 13.84
N PHE A 211 15.89 5.09 14.75
CA PHE A 211 14.83 5.74 15.53
C PHE A 211 15.37 6.86 16.41
N MET A 212 16.51 6.67 17.06
CA MET A 212 17.12 7.69 17.91
C MET A 212 17.59 8.91 17.08
N SER A 213 18.23 8.67 15.92
CA SER A 213 18.58 9.72 14.97
C SER A 213 17.35 10.54 14.53
N TRP A 214 16.24 9.84 14.23
CA TRP A 214 14.99 10.50 13.88
C TRP A 214 14.42 11.31 15.06
N LYS A 215 14.50 10.77 16.28
CA LYS A 215 14.04 11.45 17.48
C LYS A 215 14.76 12.79 17.67
N GLU A 216 16.07 12.82 17.54
CA GLU A 216 16.88 14.03 17.62
C GLU A 216 16.48 15.07 16.58
N LYS A 217 16.20 14.62 15.33
CA LYS A 217 15.71 15.50 14.26
C LYS A 217 14.34 16.10 14.61
N GLN A 218 13.43 15.26 15.11
CA GLN A 218 12.09 15.71 15.49
C GLN A 218 12.11 16.65 16.69
N ASP A 219 12.96 16.38 17.70
CA ASP A 219 13.07 17.21 18.90
C ASP A 219 13.67 18.58 18.57
N ARG A 220 14.69 18.66 17.69
CA ARG A 220 15.20 19.93 17.15
C ARG A 220 14.13 20.74 16.42
N ASP A 221 13.27 20.09 15.64
CA ASP A 221 12.16 20.76 14.96
C ASP A 221 11.13 21.31 15.95
N LYS A 222 10.82 20.54 17.00
CA LYS A 222 9.91 20.96 18.09
C LYS A 222 10.48 22.16 18.84
N GLU A 223 11.76 22.13 19.17
CA GLU A 223 12.44 23.23 19.85
C GLU A 223 12.41 24.51 18.98
N LYS A 224 12.75 24.37 17.68
CA LYS A 224 12.79 25.51 16.74
C LYS A 224 11.43 26.17 16.55
N LEU A 225 10.35 25.41 16.47
CA LEU A 225 9.00 25.90 16.17
C LEU A 225 8.15 26.14 17.43
N GLY A 226 8.54 25.59 18.57
CA GLY A 226 7.83 25.71 19.84
C GLY A 226 6.33 25.38 19.70
N LYS A 227 5.48 26.28 20.16
CA LYS A 227 4.01 26.13 20.12
C LYS A 227 3.41 26.04 18.72
N ASN A 228 4.18 26.38 17.68
CA ASN A 228 3.72 26.31 16.29
C ASN A 228 3.93 24.93 15.66
N TRP A 229 4.78 24.09 16.28
CA TRP A 229 5.00 22.74 15.78
C TRP A 229 3.71 21.89 15.88
N GLY A 230 3.29 21.31 14.76
CA GLY A 230 2.10 20.47 14.69
C GLY A 230 0.77 21.18 14.93
N LYS A 231 0.73 22.52 15.08
CA LYS A 231 -0.48 23.28 15.41
C LYS A 231 -1.67 22.97 14.48
N THR A 232 -1.42 22.76 13.21
CA THR A 232 -2.45 22.48 12.19
C THR A 232 -2.71 20.99 11.98
N ASN A 233 -1.99 20.11 12.68
CA ASN A 233 -2.10 18.67 12.48
C ASN A 233 -3.15 18.06 13.43
N ILE A 234 -4.31 17.74 12.89
CA ILE A 234 -5.41 17.12 13.65
C ILE A 234 -5.00 15.75 14.21
N LEU A 235 -4.17 15.00 13.49
CA LEU A 235 -3.71 13.69 13.98
C LEU A 235 -2.83 13.80 15.22
N LEU A 236 -1.96 14.82 15.31
CA LEU A 236 -1.12 15.02 16.51
C LEU A 236 -1.92 15.36 17.76
N LYS A 237 -3.10 15.96 17.62
CA LYS A 237 -3.99 16.17 18.78
C LYS A 237 -4.48 14.84 19.37
N LYS A 238 -4.70 13.84 18.51
CA LYS A 238 -5.16 12.51 18.91
C LYS A 238 -4.01 11.54 19.18
N TYR A 239 -2.90 11.69 18.47
CA TYR A 239 -1.72 10.84 18.52
C TYR A 239 -0.46 11.71 18.70
N PRO A 240 -0.23 12.28 19.91
CA PRO A 240 0.84 13.27 20.14
C PRO A 240 2.25 12.67 20.02
N GLY A 241 2.35 11.35 20.14
CA GLY A 241 3.59 10.60 20.03
C GLY A 241 3.99 10.18 18.61
N LEU A 242 3.29 10.64 17.55
CA LEU A 242 3.62 10.24 16.17
C LEU A 242 5.11 10.46 15.85
N ILE A 243 5.74 9.41 15.33
CA ILE A 243 7.17 9.40 15.02
C ILE A 243 7.43 10.18 13.74
N PHE A 244 6.86 9.74 12.59
CA PHE A 244 7.21 10.30 11.29
C PHE A 244 6.37 11.54 10.96
N THR A 245 7.00 12.70 11.14
CA THR A 245 6.41 14.01 10.89
C THR A 245 7.32 14.87 10.02
N THR A 246 6.75 15.85 9.31
CA THR A 246 7.53 16.89 8.65
C THR A 246 8.21 17.80 9.70
N SER A 247 9.11 18.67 9.26
CA SER A 247 9.73 19.66 10.15
C SER A 247 8.70 20.58 10.83
N SER A 248 7.56 20.82 10.20
CA SER A 248 6.46 21.59 10.79
C SER A 248 5.49 20.78 11.64
N GLY A 249 5.76 19.48 11.89
CA GLY A 249 4.91 18.61 12.67
C GLY A 249 3.65 18.09 11.94
N ARG A 250 3.60 18.15 10.60
CA ARG A 250 2.54 17.47 9.84
C ARG A 250 2.87 15.99 9.70
N SER A 251 1.85 15.12 9.72
CA SER A 251 2.05 13.69 9.49
C SER A 251 2.56 13.44 8.06
N TYR A 252 3.49 12.52 7.90
CA TYR A 252 3.82 12.00 6.57
C TYR A 252 2.63 11.25 5.99
N LEU A 253 2.53 11.27 4.67
CA LEU A 253 1.52 10.53 3.91
C LEU A 253 2.18 9.37 3.15
N PRO A 254 1.49 8.23 2.98
CA PRO A 254 2.00 7.17 2.11
C PRO A 254 2.32 7.67 0.70
N SER A 255 1.51 8.58 0.16
CA SER A 255 1.76 9.20 -1.16
C SER A 255 3.02 10.05 -1.20
N SER A 256 3.32 10.83 -0.14
CA SER A 256 4.55 11.63 -0.11
C SER A 256 5.79 10.75 0.02
N ALA A 257 5.74 9.67 0.80
CA ALA A 257 6.83 8.69 0.85
C ALA A 257 7.03 7.99 -0.51
N GLN A 258 5.95 7.66 -1.21
CA GLN A 258 6.04 7.08 -2.55
C GLN A 258 6.63 8.06 -3.58
N THR A 259 6.23 9.34 -3.52
CA THR A 259 6.78 10.38 -4.40
C THR A 259 8.27 10.57 -4.14
N GLU A 260 8.69 10.62 -2.87
CA GLU A 260 10.10 10.74 -2.52
C GLU A 260 10.90 9.50 -2.93
N CYS A 261 10.36 8.30 -2.75
CA CYS A 261 10.97 7.07 -3.21
C CYS A 261 11.24 7.12 -4.72
N ARG A 262 10.25 7.51 -5.54
CA ARG A 262 10.43 7.68 -7.00
C ARG A 262 11.49 8.73 -7.34
N ARG A 263 11.54 9.84 -6.61
CA ARG A 263 12.54 10.89 -6.81
C ARG A 263 13.96 10.36 -6.58
N ILE A 264 14.15 9.56 -5.51
CA ILE A 264 15.43 8.93 -5.19
C ILE A 264 15.82 7.91 -6.26
N VAL A 265 14.88 7.06 -6.68
CA VAL A 265 15.08 6.10 -7.79
C VAL A 265 15.50 6.82 -9.06
N GLY A 266 14.86 7.94 -9.39
CA GLY A 266 15.25 8.76 -10.54
C GLY A 266 16.69 9.29 -10.46
N ILE A 267 17.16 9.67 -9.26
CA ILE A 267 18.55 10.07 -9.04
C ILE A 267 19.50 8.88 -9.26
N VAL A 268 19.19 7.73 -8.63
CA VAL A 268 20.02 6.51 -8.77
C VAL A 268 20.13 6.10 -10.24
N ASN A 269 19.00 6.05 -10.94
CA ASN A 269 18.97 5.64 -12.35
C ASN A 269 19.70 6.63 -13.26
N LYS A 270 19.59 7.94 -12.98
CA LYS A 270 20.37 8.93 -13.73
C LYS A 270 21.89 8.74 -13.58
N HIS A 271 22.34 8.46 -12.35
CA HIS A 271 23.74 8.13 -12.09
C HIS A 271 24.18 6.84 -12.79
N GLU A 272 23.32 5.83 -12.75
CA GLU A 272 23.58 4.54 -13.38
C GLU A 272 23.71 4.65 -14.91
N ILE A 273 22.80 5.39 -15.55
CA ILE A 273 22.86 5.64 -17.00
C ILE A 273 24.21 6.30 -17.38
N ALA A 274 24.58 7.36 -16.65
CA ALA A 274 25.85 8.06 -16.93
C ALA A 274 27.09 7.19 -16.69
N LEU A 275 27.02 6.24 -15.75
CA LEU A 275 28.09 5.27 -15.49
C LEU A 275 28.15 4.22 -16.59
N ALA A 276 27.00 3.65 -16.95
CA ALA A 276 26.87 2.61 -17.98
C ALA A 276 27.35 3.12 -19.36
N GLU A 277 27.02 4.38 -19.71
CA GLU A 277 27.52 5.04 -20.92
C GLU A 277 29.05 5.10 -20.93
N LYS A 278 29.69 5.46 -19.80
CA LYS A 278 31.17 5.51 -19.70
C LYS A 278 31.81 4.13 -19.80
N GLU A 279 31.15 3.12 -19.27
CA GLU A 279 31.62 1.73 -19.22
C GLU A 279 31.21 0.92 -20.45
N ASN A 280 30.47 1.52 -21.38
CA ASN A 280 29.94 0.88 -22.61
C ASN A 280 29.19 -0.42 -22.31
N ARG A 281 28.28 -0.38 -21.35
CA ARG A 281 27.39 -1.48 -20.91
C ARG A 281 25.94 -1.01 -20.80
N ASP A 282 25.03 -1.97 -20.71
CA ASP A 282 23.63 -1.67 -20.41
C ASP A 282 23.46 -1.18 -18.97
N PRO A 283 22.60 -0.15 -18.76
CA PRO A 283 22.33 0.36 -17.42
C PRO A 283 21.48 -0.60 -16.60
N ASN A 284 21.90 -0.86 -15.38
CA ASN A 284 21.09 -1.60 -14.39
C ASN A 284 20.12 -0.64 -13.70
N LEU A 285 18.94 -0.46 -14.30
CA LEU A 285 17.92 0.46 -13.80
C LEU A 285 17.16 -0.14 -12.62
N MET A 286 16.94 0.68 -11.63
CA MET A 286 16.19 0.34 -10.43
C MET A 286 14.71 0.73 -10.59
N ASP A 287 13.78 -0.16 -10.24
CA ASP A 287 12.36 0.16 -10.04
C ASP A 287 11.97 -0.17 -8.60
N VAL A 288 11.73 0.86 -7.78
CA VAL A 288 11.49 0.71 -6.35
C VAL A 288 10.29 1.54 -5.90
N HIS A 289 9.45 0.90 -5.14
CA HIS A 289 8.37 1.53 -4.39
C HIS A 289 8.35 1.00 -2.94
N PRO A 290 7.71 1.70 -1.97
CA PRO A 290 7.83 1.34 -0.56
C PRO A 290 7.42 -0.09 -0.18
N HIS A 291 6.63 -0.79 -1.02
CA HIS A 291 6.25 -2.18 -0.75
C HIS A 291 7.38 -3.18 -1.04
N ILE A 292 8.27 -2.84 -1.98
CA ILE A 292 9.47 -3.63 -2.28
C ILE A 292 10.38 -3.77 -1.07
N PHE A 293 10.49 -2.75 -0.21
CA PHE A 293 11.30 -2.84 1.01
C PHE A 293 10.86 -3.98 1.91
N ARG A 294 9.56 -4.22 1.98
CA ARG A 294 9.01 -5.34 2.75
C ARG A 294 9.28 -6.68 2.07
N HIS A 295 9.15 -6.78 0.74
CA HIS A 295 9.54 -7.98 0.00
C HIS A 295 11.02 -8.28 0.24
N THR A 296 11.89 -7.29 0.07
CA THR A 296 13.33 -7.41 0.33
C THR A 296 13.61 -7.91 1.77
N PHE A 297 12.93 -7.37 2.78
CA PHE A 297 13.07 -7.83 4.16
C PHE A 297 12.69 -9.32 4.31
N VAL A 298 11.52 -9.71 3.78
CA VAL A 298 11.03 -11.09 3.88
C VAL A 298 11.98 -12.06 3.19
N THR A 299 12.36 -11.78 1.94
CA THR A 299 13.30 -12.61 1.16
C THR A 299 14.64 -12.76 1.87
N ARG A 300 15.20 -11.67 2.39
CA ARG A 300 16.48 -11.72 3.14
C ARG A 300 16.40 -12.52 4.44
N CYS A 301 15.29 -12.42 5.17
CA CYS A 301 15.06 -13.24 6.36
C CYS A 301 15.06 -14.73 6.01
N ILE A 302 14.40 -15.11 4.91
CA ILE A 302 14.35 -16.51 4.45
C ILE A 302 15.75 -16.96 3.98
N GLN A 303 16.43 -16.16 3.16
CA GLN A 303 17.78 -16.44 2.68
C GLN A 303 18.81 -16.56 3.82
N SER A 304 18.60 -15.85 4.95
CA SER A 304 19.44 -15.99 6.16
C SER A 304 19.13 -17.22 7.00
N GLY A 305 18.21 -18.10 6.56
CA GLY A 305 17.86 -19.33 7.26
C GLY A 305 16.77 -19.17 8.32
N MET A 306 16.10 -18.03 8.39
CA MET A 306 14.95 -17.84 9.30
C MET A 306 13.78 -18.68 8.81
N ASP A 307 13.12 -19.42 9.69
CA ASP A 307 11.96 -20.23 9.31
C ASP A 307 10.78 -19.37 8.81
N ALA A 308 10.08 -19.89 7.81
CA ALA A 308 8.99 -19.18 7.14
C ALA A 308 7.85 -18.78 8.09
N ALA A 309 7.57 -19.56 9.13
CA ALA A 309 6.53 -19.26 10.12
C ALA A 309 6.92 -18.05 10.98
N THR A 310 8.18 -17.94 11.38
CA THR A 310 8.72 -16.77 12.10
C THR A 310 8.69 -15.53 11.21
N VAL A 311 9.15 -15.62 9.95
CA VAL A 311 9.10 -14.51 8.99
C VAL A 311 7.67 -14.06 8.78
N LYS A 312 6.73 -14.97 8.57
CA LYS A 312 5.29 -14.70 8.45
C LYS A 312 4.74 -13.96 9.66
N LYS A 313 5.11 -14.37 10.87
CA LYS A 313 4.70 -13.73 12.13
C LYS A 313 5.25 -12.31 12.25
N ILE A 314 6.53 -12.10 11.96
CA ILE A 314 7.19 -10.78 12.00
C ILE A 314 6.58 -9.86 10.93
N ALA A 315 6.46 -10.35 9.71
CA ALA A 315 5.88 -9.59 8.62
C ALA A 315 4.36 -9.36 8.78
N GLY A 316 3.62 -10.23 9.45
CA GLY A 316 2.16 -10.15 9.59
C GLY A 316 1.45 -10.48 8.27
N HIS A 317 1.86 -11.57 7.62
CA HIS A 317 1.17 -12.13 6.47
C HIS A 317 -0.02 -12.98 6.92
N SER A 318 -1.15 -12.82 6.27
CA SER A 318 -2.38 -13.58 6.59
C SER A 318 -2.60 -14.79 5.69
N ASP A 319 -1.90 -14.87 4.56
CA ASP A 319 -2.09 -15.91 3.54
C ASP A 319 -0.77 -16.65 3.29
N GLU A 320 -0.85 -17.97 3.05
CA GLU A 320 0.32 -18.83 2.83
C GLU A 320 1.07 -18.53 1.53
N LYS A 321 0.36 -18.00 0.54
CA LYS A 321 0.88 -17.73 -0.80
C LYS A 321 1.93 -16.61 -0.92
N MET A 322 2.24 -15.89 0.16
CA MET A 322 3.21 -14.78 0.14
C MET A 322 4.54 -15.08 0.84
N THR A 323 4.74 -16.32 1.28
CA THR A 323 5.93 -16.71 2.04
C THR A 323 6.52 -18.06 1.56
N ASN A 324 5.89 -18.69 0.56
CA ASN A 324 6.41 -19.88 -0.12
C ASN A 324 6.94 -19.48 -1.47
#